data_7793ee3a995a405eff464979ac6de43b
#
_entry.id   7793ee3a995a405eff464979ac6de43b
#
_cell.length_a   1.000
_cell.length_b   1.000
_cell.length_c   1.000
_cell.angle_alpha   90.00
_cell.angle_beta   90.00
_cell.angle_gamma   90.00
#
_symmetry.space_group_name_H-M   'P 1'
#
loop_
_entity.id
_entity.type
_entity.pdbx_description
1 polymer ?
#
loop_
_entity_poly.entity_id
_entity_poly.type
_entity_poly.pdbx_seq_one_letter_code
_entity_poly.pdbx_strand_id
1 'polypeptide(L)'
;MKNLSLMALAAGLLMSTAVSAQTLRIGLNEDPDVLDPHRARTFVGRIVFTSLCNKLVDITPDLKFTPELATEWSWSDDGKALTFKLRPGVTFHDGEKMDAAAVKANIERAKTLPDSLRKSELTSVDSVDVVDDMTVKINLSRPDATLLSQLSDRAGMIMSPKALASADFGQKPVCSGPYKFAERVQNDRIVLERFKEHWDAKNYNFDRIVFQPIPDTTVRLANLRSGNLDLLERLAPSDVPAVKGDAKLTFAPVSGIGYQGLTINTNNSDKAKSPLGQDKRVRQALELAIDRDVINEVVGQGIFPPAGQPFPEASPYNDKKFAANKRNVEKAKQLLKEAGVDRVKFELTFGTSTTTQQISEIIQAMAAEAGFDISLRPTEFAAMQKEAQAGNFQVNAIGWSGRVDPDGNIHPFVTCKGGLNDGKYCNAEVDRLLNEARIVNDEAKRKQLYDAAQTILKDELPIIYLYYQPWPFAHTKKLEGFKPYPDGMIRLKGVKLAS
;
A
#
# COMPACT_ATOMS: atom_id res chain seq x y z
N MET A 1 38.43 76.83 -24.68
CA MET A 1 39.43 75.80 -24.36
C MET A 1 39.13 75.28 -22.94
N LYS A 2 38.39 74.23 -22.81
CA LYS A 2 38.33 73.34 -21.61
C LYS A 2 37.61 72.06 -22.00
N ASN A 3 38.35 70.99 -22.12
CA ASN A 3 37.86 69.63 -22.39
C ASN A 3 37.13 69.11 -21.17
N LEU A 4 35.87 68.67 -21.33
CA LEU A 4 35.13 67.85 -20.37
C LEU A 4 35.14 66.43 -20.89
N SER A 5 35.89 65.56 -20.19
CA SER A 5 35.86 64.12 -20.39
C SER A 5 34.61 63.52 -19.68
N LEU A 6 33.68 62.93 -20.43
CA LEU A 6 32.61 62.11 -19.86
C LEU A 6 33.16 60.71 -19.54
N MET A 7 33.23 60.36 -18.26
CA MET A 7 33.39 58.99 -17.79
C MET A 7 32.02 58.32 -17.75
N ALA A 8 31.76 57.36 -18.64
CA ALA A 8 30.57 56.51 -18.61
C ALA A 8 30.81 55.37 -17.61
N LEU A 9 30.12 55.38 -16.46
CA LEU A 9 30.09 54.34 -15.48
C LEU A 9 29.10 53.21 -15.95
N ALA A 10 29.64 52.13 -16.48
CA ALA A 10 28.86 50.94 -16.82
C ALA A 10 28.55 50.16 -15.53
N ALA A 11 27.36 50.35 -14.97
CA ALA A 11 26.83 49.53 -13.89
C ALA A 11 26.35 48.17 -14.46
N GLY A 12 27.18 47.14 -14.33
CA GLY A 12 26.78 45.76 -14.65
C GLY A 12 25.74 45.28 -13.65
N LEU A 13 24.48 45.18 -14.04
CA LEU A 13 23.44 44.43 -13.30
C LEU A 13 23.79 42.94 -13.35
N LEU A 14 24.35 42.42 -12.26
CA LEU A 14 24.35 41.01 -11.99
C LEU A 14 22.89 40.60 -11.69
N MET A 15 22.15 40.14 -12.69
CA MET A 15 20.89 39.45 -12.52
C MET A 15 21.23 38.09 -11.87
N SER A 16 21.15 38.02 -10.54
CA SER A 16 21.07 36.78 -9.81
C SER A 16 19.77 36.11 -10.24
N THR A 17 19.85 35.13 -11.12
CA THR A 17 18.74 34.21 -11.37
C THR A 17 18.46 33.50 -10.07
N ALA A 18 17.47 33.96 -9.33
CA ALA A 18 16.93 33.21 -8.20
C ALA A 18 16.44 31.86 -8.78
N VAL A 19 17.20 30.80 -8.52
CA VAL A 19 16.74 29.43 -8.78
C VAL A 19 15.50 29.25 -7.90
N SER A 20 14.32 29.35 -8.52
CA SER A 20 13.07 29.08 -7.83
C SER A 20 13.11 27.65 -7.29
N ALA A 21 12.93 27.49 -5.99
CA ALA A 21 12.88 26.18 -5.33
C ALA A 21 11.83 25.31 -6.01
N GLN A 22 12.27 24.21 -6.61
CA GLN A 22 11.40 23.35 -7.42
C GLN A 22 10.53 22.48 -6.50
N THR A 23 9.23 22.78 -6.47
CA THR A 23 8.25 22.03 -5.64
C THR A 23 7.45 21.08 -6.51
N LEU A 24 7.36 19.80 -6.10
CA LEU A 24 6.47 18.82 -6.68
C LEU A 24 5.22 18.67 -5.77
N ARG A 25 4.02 18.81 -6.36
CA ARG A 25 2.73 18.71 -5.66
C ARG A 25 2.01 17.45 -6.11
N ILE A 26 1.71 16.56 -5.14
CA ILE A 26 1.16 15.23 -5.37
C ILE A 26 -0.20 15.11 -4.69
N GLY A 27 -1.26 14.87 -5.47
CA GLY A 27 -2.60 14.59 -4.96
C GLY A 27 -2.73 13.13 -4.52
N LEU A 28 -3.11 12.92 -3.26
CA LEU A 28 -3.41 11.63 -2.66
C LEU A 28 -4.92 11.42 -2.52
N ASN A 29 -5.35 10.15 -2.52
CA ASN A 29 -6.76 9.80 -2.36
C ASN A 29 -7.29 9.96 -0.92
N GLU A 30 -6.42 9.80 0.08
CA GLU A 30 -6.73 9.97 1.51
C GLU A 30 -5.51 10.50 2.28
N ASP A 31 -5.71 10.91 3.56
CA ASP A 31 -4.61 11.25 4.45
C ASP A 31 -4.02 10.01 5.12
N PRO A 32 -2.69 9.91 5.29
CA PRO A 32 -2.08 8.85 6.10
C PRO A 32 -2.60 8.83 7.55
N ASP A 33 -2.77 7.62 8.10
CA ASP A 33 -3.14 7.43 9.51
C ASP A 33 -2.05 7.98 10.46
N VAL A 34 -0.81 7.54 10.31
CA VAL A 34 0.34 7.96 11.13
C VAL A 34 1.61 7.91 10.30
N LEU A 35 2.60 8.76 10.63
CA LEU A 35 3.90 8.79 9.93
C LEU A 35 4.96 7.95 10.67
N ASP A 36 4.59 6.77 11.15
CA ASP A 36 5.46 5.75 11.74
C ASP A 36 5.33 4.45 10.92
N PRO A 37 6.35 4.01 10.15
CA PRO A 37 6.28 2.80 9.35
C PRO A 37 5.87 1.54 10.10
N HIS A 38 6.23 1.43 11.40
CA HIS A 38 5.87 0.26 12.18
C HIS A 38 4.40 0.23 12.62
N ARG A 39 3.75 1.41 12.75
CA ARG A 39 2.36 1.57 13.18
C ARG A 39 1.42 1.82 12.01
N ALA A 40 1.92 2.41 10.91
CA ALA A 40 1.09 2.84 9.78
C ALA A 40 0.46 1.65 9.05
N ARG A 41 -0.79 1.83 8.68
CA ARG A 41 -1.61 0.88 7.95
C ARG A 41 -1.94 1.33 6.54
N THR A 42 -2.16 2.64 6.33
CA THR A 42 -2.67 3.18 5.08
C THR A 42 -1.70 3.00 3.91
N PHE A 43 -2.27 2.85 2.71
CA PHE A 43 -1.51 2.78 1.45
C PHE A 43 -0.77 4.09 1.18
N VAL A 44 -1.45 5.23 1.32
CA VAL A 44 -0.84 6.55 1.06
C VAL A 44 0.30 6.86 2.03
N GLY A 45 0.27 6.30 3.25
CA GLY A 45 1.41 6.36 4.16
C GLY A 45 2.66 5.74 3.54
N ARG A 46 2.54 4.59 2.83
CA ARG A 46 3.67 3.98 2.10
C ARG A 46 4.22 4.88 1.00
N ILE A 47 3.34 5.62 0.27
CA ILE A 47 3.77 6.59 -0.75
C ILE A 47 4.64 7.67 -0.12
N VAL A 48 4.20 8.24 1.01
CA VAL A 48 4.98 9.27 1.73
C VAL A 48 6.30 8.69 2.25
N PHE A 49 6.27 7.49 2.84
CA PHE A 49 7.48 6.84 3.36
C PHE A 49 8.52 6.55 2.28
N THR A 50 8.12 6.26 1.04
CA THR A 50 9.06 6.02 -0.07
C THR A 50 9.95 7.22 -0.35
N SER A 51 9.48 8.45 -0.07
CA SER A 51 10.29 9.66 -0.14
C SER A 51 11.04 9.97 1.16
N LEU A 52 10.52 9.52 2.30
CA LEU A 52 10.98 9.89 3.64
C LEU A 52 11.99 8.89 4.22
N CYS A 53 11.82 7.59 4.00
CA CYS A 53 12.59 6.52 4.63
C CYS A 53 13.18 5.58 3.59
N ASN A 54 14.49 5.33 3.66
CA ASN A 54 15.08 4.21 2.94
C ASN A 54 14.82 2.88 3.66
N LYS A 55 14.83 1.80 2.89
CA LYS A 55 14.66 0.41 3.32
C LYS A 55 15.99 -0.35 3.19
N LEU A 56 16.08 -1.52 3.78
CA LEU A 56 17.23 -2.39 3.56
C LEU A 56 17.38 -2.75 2.08
N VAL A 57 16.28 -3.14 1.45
CA VAL A 57 16.19 -3.43 0.01
C VAL A 57 14.96 -2.75 -0.58
N ASP A 58 14.99 -2.41 -1.87
CA ASP A 58 13.84 -1.94 -2.64
C ASP A 58 13.51 -2.94 -3.75
N ILE A 59 12.56 -2.60 -4.62
CA ILE A 59 12.17 -3.38 -5.79
C ILE A 59 12.33 -2.56 -7.07
N THR A 60 12.54 -3.27 -8.18
CA THR A 60 12.51 -2.72 -9.53
C THR A 60 11.09 -2.70 -10.11
N PRO A 61 10.82 -2.03 -11.25
CA PRO A 61 9.49 -2.08 -11.91
C PRO A 61 9.03 -3.50 -12.30
N ASP A 62 9.97 -4.44 -12.51
CA ASP A 62 9.71 -5.86 -12.77
C ASP A 62 9.71 -6.70 -11.47
N LEU A 63 9.54 -6.05 -10.32
CA LEU A 63 9.35 -6.64 -8.98
C LEU A 63 10.55 -7.47 -8.45
N LYS A 64 11.75 -7.26 -8.99
CA LYS A 64 12.97 -7.88 -8.45
C LYS A 64 13.55 -7.04 -7.32
N PHE A 65 14.13 -7.70 -6.31
CA PHE A 65 14.82 -6.99 -5.23
C PHE A 65 16.07 -6.28 -5.74
N THR A 66 16.29 -5.08 -5.23
CA THR A 66 17.42 -4.22 -5.59
C THR A 66 18.05 -3.59 -4.34
N PRO A 67 19.38 -3.36 -4.32
CA PRO A 67 20.05 -2.70 -3.22
C PRO A 67 19.50 -1.31 -2.90
N GLU A 68 19.34 -1.02 -1.58
CA GLU A 68 19.06 0.33 -1.09
C GLU A 68 20.00 0.68 0.08
N LEU A 69 19.62 0.54 1.37
CA LEU A 69 20.56 0.67 2.50
C LEU A 69 21.52 -0.51 2.61
N ALA A 70 21.07 -1.71 2.24
CA ALA A 70 21.97 -2.84 2.02
C ALA A 70 22.49 -2.81 0.59
N THR A 71 23.80 -3.02 0.40
CA THR A 71 24.45 -3.14 -0.90
C THR A 71 24.46 -4.58 -1.40
N GLU A 72 24.47 -5.54 -0.47
CA GLU A 72 24.51 -6.97 -0.70
C GLU A 72 23.78 -7.72 0.42
N TRP A 73 23.28 -8.91 0.12
CA TRP A 73 22.72 -9.83 1.12
C TRP A 73 22.96 -11.28 0.73
N SER A 74 23.04 -12.15 1.73
CA SER A 74 23.21 -13.59 1.54
C SER A 74 22.46 -14.39 2.60
N TRP A 75 21.96 -15.54 2.19
CA TRP A 75 21.36 -16.52 3.08
C TRP A 75 22.41 -17.54 3.54
N SER A 76 22.27 -18.04 4.78
CA SER A 76 23.00 -19.23 5.22
C SER A 76 22.48 -20.48 4.49
N ASP A 77 23.30 -21.54 4.43
CA ASP A 77 22.95 -22.79 3.72
C ASP A 77 21.69 -23.46 4.28
N ASP A 78 21.43 -23.33 5.56
CA ASP A 78 20.23 -23.84 6.24
C ASP A 78 19.01 -22.92 6.14
N GLY A 79 19.15 -21.76 5.48
CA GLY A 79 18.10 -20.75 5.33
C GLY A 79 17.68 -20.06 6.63
N LYS A 80 18.44 -20.22 7.72
CA LYS A 80 18.09 -19.66 9.04
C LYS A 80 18.85 -18.40 9.42
N ALA A 81 19.61 -17.82 8.50
CA ALA A 81 20.19 -16.51 8.69
C ALA A 81 20.22 -15.73 7.39
N LEU A 82 19.95 -14.43 7.50
CA LEU A 82 20.05 -13.46 6.41
C LEU A 82 21.04 -12.38 6.82
N THR A 83 22.16 -12.29 6.10
CA THR A 83 23.22 -11.31 6.37
C THR A 83 23.15 -10.19 5.34
N PHE A 84 23.21 -8.93 5.80
CA PHE A 84 23.27 -7.74 4.97
C PHE A 84 24.60 -7.02 5.14
N LYS A 85 25.17 -6.56 4.01
CA LYS A 85 26.25 -5.56 3.99
C LYS A 85 25.61 -4.20 3.78
N LEU A 86 25.86 -3.26 4.68
CA LEU A 86 25.24 -1.95 4.66
C LEU A 86 26.03 -0.95 3.79
N ARG A 87 25.34 0.06 3.32
CA ARG A 87 25.90 1.17 2.54
C ARG A 87 26.69 2.09 3.46
N PRO A 88 27.98 2.36 3.20
CA PRO A 88 28.77 3.29 4.02
C PRO A 88 28.34 4.74 3.80
N GLY A 89 28.54 5.57 4.82
CA GLY A 89 28.35 7.03 4.76
C GLY A 89 26.91 7.51 4.75
N VAL A 90 25.94 6.64 5.05
CA VAL A 90 24.54 7.02 5.19
C VAL A 90 24.31 7.68 6.55
N THR A 91 23.57 8.80 6.55
CA THR A 91 23.12 9.48 7.76
C THR A 91 21.61 9.59 7.79
N PHE A 92 21.05 9.68 8.98
CA PHE A 92 19.64 10.05 9.19
C PHE A 92 19.45 11.57 9.06
N HIS A 93 18.20 12.01 8.96
CA HIS A 93 17.85 13.44 8.83
C HIS A 93 18.29 14.29 10.03
N ASP A 94 18.56 13.67 11.18
CA ASP A 94 19.10 14.31 12.40
C ASP A 94 20.61 14.28 12.51
N GLY A 95 21.31 13.77 11.48
CA GLY A 95 22.77 13.70 11.41
C GLY A 95 23.41 12.46 12.07
N GLU A 96 22.61 11.62 12.74
CA GLU A 96 23.11 10.34 13.29
C GLU A 96 23.49 9.38 12.15
N LYS A 97 24.46 8.49 12.40
CA LYS A 97 24.93 7.50 11.43
C LYS A 97 23.95 6.33 11.31
N MET A 98 23.73 5.86 10.09
CA MET A 98 23.04 4.61 9.83
C MET A 98 24.06 3.47 9.79
N ASP A 99 24.03 2.59 10.78
CA ASP A 99 24.90 1.46 10.98
C ASP A 99 24.13 0.18 11.33
N ALA A 100 24.82 -0.91 11.58
CA ALA A 100 24.23 -2.20 11.95
C ALA A 100 23.45 -2.14 13.28
N ALA A 101 23.86 -1.29 14.22
CA ALA A 101 23.14 -1.10 15.48
C ALA A 101 21.79 -0.40 15.25
N ALA A 102 21.73 0.56 14.33
CA ALA A 102 20.48 1.21 13.94
C ALA A 102 19.52 0.22 13.27
N VAL A 103 20.00 -0.66 12.39
CA VAL A 103 19.20 -1.73 11.78
C VAL A 103 18.63 -2.66 12.85
N LYS A 104 19.49 -3.14 13.78
CA LYS A 104 19.07 -3.98 14.91
C LYS A 104 17.94 -3.31 15.71
N ALA A 105 18.13 -2.06 16.13
CA ALA A 105 17.15 -1.33 16.92
C ALA A 105 15.79 -1.22 16.21
N ASN A 106 15.78 -1.02 14.89
CA ASN A 106 14.55 -0.94 14.10
C ASN A 106 13.84 -2.29 13.98
N ILE A 107 14.54 -3.38 13.67
CA ILE A 107 13.95 -4.71 13.58
C ILE A 107 13.40 -5.16 14.96
N GLU A 108 14.15 -4.93 16.03
CA GLU A 108 13.69 -5.24 17.39
C GLU A 108 12.46 -4.42 17.78
N ARG A 109 12.44 -3.11 17.46
CA ARG A 109 11.26 -2.27 17.67
C ARG A 109 10.06 -2.77 16.89
N ALA A 110 10.22 -3.11 15.62
CA ALA A 110 9.14 -3.64 14.80
C ALA A 110 8.52 -4.91 15.39
N LYS A 111 9.32 -5.75 16.05
CA LYS A 111 8.87 -6.99 16.74
C LYS A 111 8.22 -6.72 18.09
N THR A 112 8.73 -5.78 18.87
CA THR A 112 8.38 -5.63 20.31
C THR A 112 7.41 -4.51 20.62
N LEU A 113 7.35 -3.46 19.78
CA LEU A 113 6.43 -2.33 19.99
C LEU A 113 4.98 -2.84 20.13
N PRO A 114 4.24 -2.52 21.23
CA PRO A 114 2.93 -3.13 21.51
C PRO A 114 1.93 -3.02 20.37
N ASP A 115 1.86 -1.88 19.70
CA ASP A 115 0.95 -1.55 18.60
C ASP A 115 1.62 -1.62 17.22
N SER A 116 2.75 -2.33 17.10
CA SER A 116 3.38 -2.59 15.80
C SER A 116 2.50 -3.51 14.95
N LEU A 117 2.25 -3.09 13.72
CA LEU A 117 1.59 -3.89 12.68
C LEU A 117 2.58 -4.75 11.87
N ARG A 118 3.88 -4.71 12.23
CA ARG A 118 4.95 -5.47 11.55
C ARG A 118 5.27 -6.79 12.24
N LYS A 119 4.71 -7.06 13.43
CA LYS A 119 4.99 -8.27 14.21
C LYS A 119 4.77 -9.55 13.43
N SER A 120 3.66 -9.67 12.71
CA SER A 120 3.33 -10.85 11.91
C SER A 120 4.26 -11.05 10.71
N GLU A 121 4.89 -9.98 10.24
CA GLU A 121 5.85 -9.99 9.14
C GLU A 121 7.23 -10.51 9.57
N LEU A 122 7.56 -10.40 10.87
CA LEU A 122 8.86 -10.72 11.45
C LEU A 122 8.82 -11.90 12.45
N THR A 123 7.79 -12.75 12.37
CA THR A 123 7.60 -13.88 13.32
C THR A 123 8.71 -14.91 13.29
N SER A 124 9.40 -15.06 12.17
CA SER A 124 10.53 -15.97 12.01
C SER A 124 11.83 -15.41 12.60
N VAL A 125 11.95 -14.08 12.74
CA VAL A 125 13.15 -13.43 13.26
C VAL A 125 13.30 -13.76 14.74
N ASP A 126 14.40 -14.42 15.09
CA ASP A 126 14.77 -14.74 16.47
C ASP A 126 15.58 -13.61 17.09
N SER A 127 16.74 -13.31 16.52
CA SER A 127 17.64 -12.26 16.97
C SER A 127 18.27 -11.49 15.81
N VAL A 128 18.87 -10.35 16.12
CA VAL A 128 19.66 -9.54 15.18
C VAL A 128 21.02 -9.30 15.78
N ASP A 129 22.06 -9.77 15.11
CA ASP A 129 23.44 -9.61 15.53
C ASP A 129 24.12 -8.47 14.76
N VAL A 130 24.82 -7.61 15.47
CA VAL A 130 25.77 -6.64 14.91
C VAL A 130 27.10 -7.39 14.76
N VAL A 131 27.44 -7.76 13.52
CA VAL A 131 28.69 -8.47 13.22
C VAL A 131 29.87 -7.49 13.25
N ASP A 132 29.66 -6.36 12.60
CA ASP A 132 30.48 -5.16 12.64
C ASP A 132 29.60 -3.93 12.32
N ASP A 133 30.18 -2.72 12.31
CA ASP A 133 29.42 -1.47 12.11
C ASP A 133 28.60 -1.48 10.80
N MET A 134 29.04 -2.22 9.77
CA MET A 134 28.44 -2.25 8.43
C MET A 134 27.91 -3.63 8.05
N THR A 135 27.84 -4.57 8.98
CA THR A 135 27.33 -5.93 8.73
C THR A 135 26.34 -6.33 9.81
N VAL A 136 25.11 -6.60 9.39
CA VAL A 136 24.06 -7.08 10.28
C VAL A 136 23.60 -8.49 9.84
N LYS A 137 23.40 -9.38 10.81
CA LYS A 137 22.91 -10.74 10.60
C LYS A 137 21.57 -10.91 11.32
N ILE A 138 20.54 -11.26 10.59
CA ILE A 138 19.21 -11.59 11.13
C ILE A 138 19.13 -13.11 11.25
N ASN A 139 19.04 -13.60 12.48
CA ASN A 139 18.89 -15.03 12.76
C ASN A 139 17.40 -15.39 12.83
N LEU A 140 17.06 -16.56 12.31
CA LEU A 140 15.68 -17.04 12.19
C LEU A 140 15.48 -18.32 13.00
N SER A 141 14.34 -18.43 13.67
CA SER A 141 13.91 -19.65 14.36
C SER A 141 13.58 -20.79 13.37
N ARG A 142 13.26 -20.47 12.14
CA ARG A 142 12.98 -21.36 11.01
C ARG A 142 13.28 -20.65 9.68
N PRO A 143 13.51 -21.35 8.58
CA PRO A 143 13.59 -20.73 7.25
C PRO A 143 12.35 -19.87 6.95
N ASP A 144 12.54 -18.76 6.25
CA ASP A 144 11.46 -17.87 5.88
C ASP A 144 11.70 -17.27 4.47
N ALA A 145 11.05 -17.84 3.48
CA ALA A 145 11.13 -17.40 2.09
C ALA A 145 10.56 -15.99 1.87
N THR A 146 9.78 -15.48 2.83
CA THR A 146 9.05 -14.20 2.68
C THR A 146 9.80 -13.01 3.25
N LEU A 147 10.81 -13.23 4.11
CA LEU A 147 11.44 -12.18 4.90
C LEU A 147 12.02 -11.05 4.04
N LEU A 148 12.70 -11.37 2.95
CA LEU A 148 13.29 -10.34 2.07
C LEU A 148 12.22 -9.43 1.47
N SER A 149 11.06 -9.99 1.10
CA SER A 149 9.90 -9.22 0.64
C SER A 149 9.34 -8.31 1.74
N GLN A 150 9.27 -8.79 2.98
CA GLN A 150 8.83 -7.96 4.11
C GLN A 150 9.80 -6.79 4.36
N LEU A 151 11.11 -7.05 4.21
CA LEU A 151 12.17 -6.04 4.38
C LEU A 151 12.29 -5.07 3.19
N SER A 152 11.61 -5.32 2.08
CA SER A 152 11.47 -4.37 0.98
C SER A 152 10.30 -3.37 1.16
N ASP A 153 9.59 -3.46 2.28
CA ASP A 153 8.49 -2.58 2.64
C ASP A 153 8.73 -1.99 4.06
N ARG A 154 7.68 -1.59 4.75
CA ARG A 154 7.72 -0.88 6.04
C ARG A 154 8.51 -1.60 7.14
N ALA A 155 8.57 -2.93 7.14
CA ALA A 155 9.35 -3.69 8.11
C ALA A 155 10.87 -3.51 7.94
N GLY A 156 11.32 -3.18 6.73
CA GLY A 156 12.72 -2.92 6.41
C GLY A 156 13.11 -1.44 6.33
N MET A 157 12.18 -0.52 6.63
CA MET A 157 12.48 0.90 6.73
C MET A 157 13.28 1.20 7.99
N ILE A 158 14.39 1.92 7.85
CA ILE A 158 15.30 2.19 8.95
C ILE A 158 15.18 3.67 9.35
N MET A 159 14.74 3.87 10.58
CA MET A 159 14.50 5.17 11.21
C MET A 159 15.61 5.47 12.23
N SER A 160 15.84 6.75 12.53
CA SER A 160 16.82 7.15 13.54
C SER A 160 16.50 6.57 14.92
N PRO A 161 17.37 5.74 15.53
CA PRO A 161 17.14 5.20 16.87
C PRO A 161 16.97 6.30 17.93
N LYS A 162 17.66 7.42 17.79
CA LYS A 162 17.54 8.59 18.67
C LYS A 162 16.13 9.19 18.60
N ALA A 163 15.61 9.37 17.39
CA ALA A 163 14.26 9.91 17.20
C ALA A 163 13.17 8.93 17.62
N LEU A 164 13.37 7.62 17.50
CA LEU A 164 12.42 6.59 17.93
C LEU A 164 12.13 6.60 19.44
N ALA A 165 13.03 7.20 20.24
CA ALA A 165 12.81 7.40 21.67
C ALA A 165 11.75 8.48 21.98
N SER A 166 11.38 9.31 20.99
CA SER A 166 10.36 10.35 21.16
C SER A 166 8.94 9.81 21.04
N ALA A 167 8.06 10.26 21.94
CA ALA A 167 6.65 9.89 21.92
C ALA A 167 5.89 10.46 20.69
N ASP A 168 6.39 11.55 20.10
CA ASP A 168 5.79 12.21 18.94
C ASP A 168 6.42 11.78 17.59
N PHE A 169 7.21 10.69 17.58
CA PHE A 169 7.87 10.19 16.35
C PHE A 169 6.89 10.05 15.17
N GLY A 170 5.70 9.51 15.40
CA GLY A 170 4.68 9.35 14.37
C GLY A 170 4.08 10.65 13.82
N GLN A 171 4.41 11.80 14.43
CA GLN A 171 4.05 13.15 13.97
C GLN A 171 5.25 13.86 13.31
N LYS A 172 6.46 13.57 13.77
CA LYS A 172 7.72 14.17 13.32
C LYS A 172 8.76 13.09 12.99
N PRO A 173 8.53 12.29 11.95
CA PRO A 173 9.40 11.17 11.63
C PRO A 173 10.80 11.63 11.20
N VAL A 174 11.81 10.86 11.62
CA VAL A 174 13.23 11.05 11.24
C VAL A 174 13.74 9.75 10.65
N CYS A 175 14.05 9.78 9.37
CA CYS A 175 14.50 8.63 8.59
C CYS A 175 15.81 8.95 7.85
N SER A 176 16.12 8.18 6.80
CA SER A 176 17.32 8.30 5.98
C SER A 176 17.03 8.51 4.48
N GLY A 177 15.77 8.78 4.11
CA GLY A 177 15.36 8.94 2.71
C GLY A 177 15.82 10.27 2.10
N PRO A 178 15.54 10.46 0.78
CA PRO A 178 15.99 11.62 0.04
C PRO A 178 15.30 12.94 0.43
N TYR A 179 14.20 12.86 1.16
CA TYR A 179 13.47 14.01 1.68
C TYR A 179 13.21 13.84 3.17
N LYS A 180 13.31 14.94 3.93
CA LYS A 180 13.06 14.98 5.37
C LYS A 180 11.72 15.66 5.67
N PHE A 181 11.09 15.27 6.76
CA PHE A 181 9.85 15.84 7.22
C PHE A 181 10.00 17.33 7.57
N ALA A 182 9.08 18.15 7.10
CA ALA A 182 9.02 19.58 7.42
C ALA A 182 7.72 19.96 8.14
N GLU A 183 6.55 19.51 7.62
CA GLU A 183 5.25 19.93 8.15
C GLU A 183 4.17 18.88 7.85
N ARG A 184 3.19 18.73 8.73
CA ARG A 184 1.91 18.08 8.46
C ARG A 184 0.76 18.90 9.02
N VAL A 185 -0.22 19.18 8.17
CA VAL A 185 -1.55 19.62 8.56
C VAL A 185 -2.52 18.52 8.18
N GLN A 186 -3.16 17.90 9.16
CA GLN A 186 -4.02 16.73 8.94
C GLN A 186 -5.15 17.05 7.96
N ASN A 187 -5.40 16.15 6.99
CA ASN A 187 -6.37 16.27 5.91
C ASN A 187 -6.14 17.47 4.97
N ASP A 188 -4.99 18.13 5.02
CA ASP A 188 -4.64 19.25 4.15
C ASP A 188 -3.33 18.99 3.39
N ARG A 189 -2.21 18.81 4.11
CA ARG A 189 -0.91 18.60 3.46
C ARG A 189 0.12 17.91 4.35
N ILE A 190 1.06 17.24 3.68
CA ILE A 190 2.34 16.80 4.24
C ILE A 190 3.43 17.39 3.37
N VAL A 191 4.39 18.05 3.99
CA VAL A 191 5.50 18.72 3.33
C VAL A 191 6.81 18.04 3.71
N LEU A 192 7.56 17.67 2.69
CA LEU A 192 8.93 17.19 2.83
C LEU A 192 9.88 18.14 2.13
N GLU A 193 11.08 18.30 2.70
CA GLU A 193 12.18 19.09 2.13
C GLU A 193 13.32 18.19 1.71
N ARG A 194 14.06 18.58 0.67
CA ARG A 194 15.21 17.83 0.17
C ARG A 194 16.27 17.64 1.25
N PHE A 195 16.69 16.39 1.44
CA PHE A 195 17.84 16.06 2.27
C PHE A 195 19.11 16.06 1.42
N LYS A 196 19.89 17.16 1.50
CA LYS A 196 21.05 17.39 0.63
C LYS A 196 22.20 16.43 0.93
N GLU A 197 22.25 15.91 2.16
CA GLU A 197 23.25 14.96 2.65
C GLU A 197 22.89 13.49 2.34
N HIS A 198 21.76 13.26 1.65
CA HIS A 198 21.38 11.92 1.22
C HIS A 198 22.44 11.31 0.30
N TRP A 199 22.76 10.02 0.52
CA TRP A 199 23.83 9.31 -0.22
C TRP A 199 23.65 9.31 -1.75
N ASP A 200 22.42 9.48 -2.25
CA ASP A 200 22.09 9.56 -3.67
C ASP A 200 21.45 10.92 -4.07
N ALA A 201 21.73 11.99 -3.31
CA ALA A 201 21.10 13.31 -3.44
C ALA A 201 21.11 13.87 -4.88
N LYS A 202 22.13 13.54 -5.68
CA LYS A 202 22.27 14.00 -7.08
C LYS A 202 21.16 13.56 -8.01
N ASN A 203 20.43 12.48 -7.66
CA ASN A 203 19.37 11.90 -8.45
C ASN A 203 17.96 12.38 -8.02
N TYR A 204 17.87 13.30 -7.06
CA TYR A 204 16.61 13.87 -6.57
C TYR A 204 16.59 15.38 -6.85
N ASN A 205 15.66 15.83 -7.68
CA ASN A 205 15.71 17.16 -8.29
C ASN A 205 14.80 18.20 -7.62
N PHE A 206 13.83 17.77 -6.80
CA PHE A 206 12.90 18.70 -6.14
C PHE A 206 13.49 19.18 -4.82
N ASP A 207 13.33 20.47 -4.51
CA ASP A 207 13.69 21.01 -3.19
C ASP A 207 12.61 20.74 -2.15
N ARG A 208 11.36 20.58 -2.62
CA ARG A 208 10.19 20.37 -1.76
C ARG A 208 9.18 19.42 -2.42
N ILE A 209 8.59 18.54 -1.61
CA ILE A 209 7.45 17.72 -1.99
C ILE A 209 6.26 18.11 -1.12
N VAL A 210 5.10 18.31 -1.75
CA VAL A 210 3.84 18.56 -1.04
C VAL A 210 2.84 17.48 -1.42
N PHE A 211 2.50 16.63 -0.48
CA PHE A 211 1.41 15.67 -0.62
C PHE A 211 0.11 16.31 -0.13
N GLN A 212 -0.94 16.25 -0.95
CA GLN A 212 -2.25 16.84 -0.66
C GLN A 212 -3.33 15.76 -0.70
N PRO A 213 -3.90 15.37 0.45
CA PRO A 213 -5.06 14.50 0.51
C PRO A 213 -6.29 15.19 -0.10
N ILE A 214 -6.81 14.65 -1.20
CA ILE A 214 -8.01 15.14 -1.90
C ILE A 214 -8.86 13.93 -2.27
N PRO A 215 -9.77 13.47 -1.38
CA PRO A 215 -10.59 12.28 -1.60
C PRO A 215 -11.52 12.38 -2.81
N ASP A 216 -12.06 13.56 -3.09
CA ASP A 216 -12.92 13.79 -4.25
C ASP A 216 -12.09 13.75 -5.55
N THR A 217 -12.41 12.83 -6.43
CA THR A 217 -11.67 12.58 -7.67
C THR A 217 -11.82 13.74 -8.67
N THR A 218 -12.99 14.37 -8.72
CA THR A 218 -13.26 15.51 -9.61
C THR A 218 -12.43 16.73 -9.19
N VAL A 219 -12.41 17.02 -7.88
CA VAL A 219 -11.59 18.11 -7.32
C VAL A 219 -10.11 17.80 -7.53
N ARG A 220 -9.67 16.55 -7.35
CA ARG A 220 -8.28 16.15 -7.53
C ARG A 220 -7.83 16.34 -8.99
N LEU A 221 -8.65 15.92 -9.97
CA LEU A 221 -8.35 16.16 -11.39
C LEU A 221 -8.38 17.64 -11.75
N ALA A 222 -9.35 18.42 -11.23
CA ALA A 222 -9.41 19.87 -11.46
C ALA A 222 -8.14 20.56 -10.99
N ASN A 223 -7.59 20.17 -9.83
CA ASN A 223 -6.32 20.71 -9.33
C ASN A 223 -5.11 20.32 -10.22
N LEU A 224 -5.10 19.12 -10.81
CA LEU A 224 -4.06 18.77 -11.79
C LEU A 224 -4.17 19.61 -13.06
N ARG A 225 -5.39 19.83 -13.59
CA ARG A 225 -5.62 20.62 -14.78
C ARG A 225 -5.28 22.10 -14.61
N SER A 226 -5.57 22.66 -13.44
CA SER A 226 -5.23 24.06 -13.12
C SER A 226 -3.76 24.28 -12.80
N GLY A 227 -2.96 23.21 -12.65
CA GLY A 227 -1.56 23.27 -12.26
C GLY A 227 -1.33 23.48 -10.76
N ASN A 228 -2.35 23.25 -9.91
CA ASN A 228 -2.20 23.18 -8.45
C ASN A 228 -1.61 21.85 -7.99
N LEU A 229 -1.71 20.81 -8.82
CA LEU A 229 -1.00 19.53 -8.67
C LEU A 229 -0.14 19.28 -9.90
N ASP A 230 0.91 18.48 -9.73
CA ASP A 230 1.82 18.05 -10.78
C ASP A 230 1.64 16.55 -11.09
N LEU A 231 1.22 15.77 -10.10
CA LEU A 231 0.96 14.34 -10.17
C LEU A 231 -0.24 14.02 -9.26
N LEU A 232 -1.08 13.08 -9.66
CA LEU A 232 -2.08 12.46 -8.79
C LEU A 232 -2.03 10.93 -8.89
N GLU A 233 -2.31 10.27 -7.79
CA GLU A 233 -2.51 8.83 -7.73
C GLU A 233 -4.01 8.48 -7.78
N ARG A 234 -4.34 7.26 -8.21
CA ARG A 234 -5.73 6.77 -8.32
C ARG A 234 -6.66 7.73 -9.08
N LEU A 235 -6.27 8.07 -10.33
CA LEU A 235 -7.18 8.75 -11.26
C LEU A 235 -8.49 7.94 -11.37
N ALA A 236 -9.64 8.60 -11.26
CA ALA A 236 -10.92 7.90 -11.46
C ALA A 236 -11.01 7.34 -12.87
N PRO A 237 -11.52 6.11 -13.05
CA PRO A 237 -11.66 5.53 -14.39
C PRO A 237 -12.48 6.40 -15.34
N SER A 238 -13.54 7.04 -14.86
CA SER A 238 -14.37 7.99 -15.60
C SER A 238 -13.60 9.19 -16.17
N ASP A 239 -12.47 9.53 -15.55
CA ASP A 239 -11.65 10.68 -15.92
C ASP A 239 -10.55 10.34 -16.95
N VAL A 240 -10.31 9.05 -17.21
CA VAL A 240 -9.27 8.60 -18.14
C VAL A 240 -9.43 9.17 -19.55
N PRO A 241 -10.63 9.19 -20.17
CA PRO A 241 -10.80 9.81 -21.48
C PRO A 241 -10.44 11.29 -21.47
N ALA A 242 -10.82 12.02 -20.43
CA ALA A 242 -10.56 13.44 -20.27
C ALA A 242 -9.06 13.75 -20.11
N VAL A 243 -8.31 12.91 -19.40
CA VAL A 243 -6.84 13.04 -19.26
C VAL A 243 -6.14 12.69 -20.57
N LYS A 244 -6.55 11.62 -21.27
CA LYS A 244 -5.98 11.22 -22.57
C LYS A 244 -6.21 12.29 -23.66
N GLY A 245 -7.32 13.01 -23.60
CA GLY A 245 -7.66 14.10 -24.52
C GLY A 245 -6.97 15.43 -24.20
N ASP A 246 -6.36 15.58 -23.03
CA ASP A 246 -5.72 16.85 -22.62
C ASP A 246 -4.26 16.89 -23.06
N ALA A 247 -3.94 17.89 -23.94
CA ALA A 247 -2.59 18.03 -24.48
C ALA A 247 -1.50 18.31 -23.43
N LYS A 248 -1.87 18.73 -22.21
CA LYS A 248 -0.95 19.09 -21.12
C LYS A 248 -0.73 17.94 -20.13
N LEU A 249 -1.53 16.87 -20.21
CA LEU A 249 -1.52 15.78 -19.26
C LEU A 249 -1.00 14.48 -19.87
N THR A 250 -0.56 13.57 -19.00
CA THR A 250 -0.17 12.20 -19.32
C THR A 250 -0.94 11.24 -18.41
N PHE A 251 -1.56 10.23 -19.00
CA PHE A 251 -2.11 9.08 -18.30
C PHE A 251 -1.03 8.01 -18.19
N ALA A 252 -0.68 7.61 -16.97
CA ALA A 252 0.39 6.64 -16.69
C ALA A 252 -0.15 5.47 -15.83
N PRO A 253 -0.84 4.49 -16.44
CA PRO A 253 -1.35 3.34 -15.72
C PRO A 253 -0.29 2.26 -15.53
N VAL A 254 -0.47 1.45 -14.48
CA VAL A 254 0.25 0.18 -14.29
C VAL A 254 -0.70 -0.84 -13.66
N SER A 255 -0.58 -2.11 -14.07
CA SER A 255 -1.28 -3.21 -13.41
C SER A 255 -0.69 -3.43 -12.02
N GLY A 256 -1.55 -3.43 -11.00
CA GLY A 256 -1.14 -3.63 -9.62
C GLY A 256 -1.04 -5.10 -9.24
N ILE A 257 -0.44 -5.33 -8.08
CA ILE A 257 -0.27 -6.67 -7.48
C ILE A 257 -1.25 -6.93 -6.33
N GLY A 258 -2.21 -6.05 -6.13
CA GLY A 258 -3.22 -6.12 -5.09
C GLY A 258 -4.63 -6.33 -5.61
N TYR A 259 -5.59 -6.24 -4.71
CA TYR A 259 -7.01 -6.46 -4.99
C TYR A 259 -7.90 -5.50 -4.19
N GLN A 260 -9.15 -5.38 -4.61
CA GLN A 260 -10.24 -4.80 -3.83
C GLN A 260 -11.24 -5.90 -3.49
N GLY A 261 -11.85 -5.84 -2.31
CA GLY A 261 -12.75 -6.87 -1.83
C GLY A 261 -13.65 -6.43 -0.69
N LEU A 262 -14.49 -7.36 -0.26
CA LEU A 262 -15.35 -7.24 0.92
C LEU A 262 -14.81 -8.17 2.01
N THR A 263 -14.31 -7.60 3.10
CA THR A 263 -13.93 -8.36 4.30
C THR A 263 -15.16 -8.57 5.17
N ILE A 264 -15.46 -9.82 5.49
CA ILE A 264 -16.59 -10.21 6.33
C ILE A 264 -16.12 -10.34 7.78
N ASN A 265 -16.86 -9.74 8.71
CA ASN A 265 -16.64 -9.96 10.13
C ASN A 265 -17.20 -11.33 10.54
N THR A 266 -16.33 -12.29 10.79
CA THR A 266 -16.71 -13.66 11.13
C THR A 266 -16.63 -13.95 12.63
N ASN A 267 -15.76 -13.23 13.38
CA ASN A 267 -15.56 -13.50 14.80
C ASN A 267 -14.97 -12.31 15.58
N ASN A 268 -15.08 -11.08 15.07
CA ASN A 268 -14.58 -9.90 15.78
C ASN A 268 -15.76 -9.10 16.36
N SER A 269 -16.00 -9.22 17.67
CA SER A 269 -17.10 -8.59 18.41
C SER A 269 -18.50 -9.16 18.10
N ASP A 270 -19.53 -8.57 18.73
CA ASP A 270 -20.93 -8.93 18.52
C ASP A 270 -21.43 -8.62 17.09
N LYS A 271 -20.77 -7.75 16.34
CA LYS A 271 -21.09 -7.46 14.94
C LYS A 271 -20.94 -8.67 14.03
N ALA A 272 -20.12 -9.65 14.41
CA ALA A 272 -19.97 -10.93 13.71
C ALA A 272 -21.19 -11.85 13.89
N LYS A 273 -22.03 -11.64 14.90
CA LYS A 273 -23.20 -12.48 15.21
C LYS A 273 -24.38 -12.22 14.26
N SER A 274 -24.11 -12.27 12.97
CA SER A 274 -25.09 -12.10 11.89
C SER A 274 -25.12 -13.37 11.03
N PRO A 275 -26.20 -13.66 10.29
CA PRO A 275 -26.20 -14.79 9.36
C PRO A 275 -25.01 -14.77 8.39
N LEU A 276 -24.59 -13.58 7.92
CA LEU A 276 -23.46 -13.41 7.03
C LEU A 276 -22.13 -13.76 7.70
N GLY A 277 -21.93 -13.38 8.97
CA GLY A 277 -20.72 -13.71 9.72
C GLY A 277 -20.64 -15.20 10.07
N GLN A 278 -21.76 -15.85 10.38
CA GLN A 278 -21.79 -17.19 10.96
C GLN A 278 -22.00 -18.33 9.94
N ASP A 279 -22.67 -18.08 8.80
CA ASP A 279 -22.98 -19.12 7.83
C ASP A 279 -22.31 -18.85 6.47
N LYS A 280 -21.42 -19.78 6.04
CA LYS A 280 -20.73 -19.67 4.76
C LYS A 280 -21.69 -19.68 3.56
N ARG A 281 -22.86 -20.33 3.65
CA ARG A 281 -23.86 -20.34 2.57
C ARG A 281 -24.41 -18.94 2.32
N VAL A 282 -24.54 -18.12 3.38
CA VAL A 282 -24.95 -16.72 3.26
C VAL A 282 -23.86 -15.89 2.57
N ARG A 283 -22.57 -16.14 2.90
CA ARG A 283 -21.45 -15.49 2.21
C ARG A 283 -21.34 -15.91 0.74
N GLN A 284 -21.54 -17.20 0.45
CA GLN A 284 -21.60 -17.72 -0.92
C GLN A 284 -22.77 -17.12 -1.72
N ALA A 285 -23.91 -16.92 -1.07
CA ALA A 285 -25.06 -16.24 -1.69
C ALA A 285 -24.73 -14.78 -2.03
N LEU A 286 -24.07 -14.05 -1.13
CA LEU A 286 -23.64 -12.68 -1.40
C LEU A 286 -22.60 -12.64 -2.54
N GLU A 287 -21.65 -13.56 -2.58
CA GLU A 287 -20.65 -13.68 -3.65
C GLU A 287 -21.32 -13.88 -5.03
N LEU A 288 -22.34 -14.75 -5.11
CA LEU A 288 -23.12 -15.01 -6.32
C LEU A 288 -24.08 -13.88 -6.70
N ALA A 289 -24.43 -12.99 -5.78
CA ALA A 289 -25.26 -11.82 -6.04
C ALA A 289 -24.51 -10.71 -6.80
N ILE A 290 -23.18 -10.70 -6.74
CA ILE A 290 -22.33 -9.62 -7.26
C ILE A 290 -21.86 -9.94 -8.68
N ASP A 291 -22.10 -9.00 -9.61
CA ASP A 291 -21.60 -9.04 -10.98
C ASP A 291 -20.35 -8.14 -11.10
N ARG A 292 -19.20 -8.76 -11.23
CA ARG A 292 -17.91 -8.04 -11.32
C ARG A 292 -17.67 -7.45 -12.69
N ASP A 293 -18.26 -8.04 -13.73
CA ASP A 293 -18.17 -7.49 -15.09
C ASP A 293 -18.94 -6.16 -15.17
N VAL A 294 -20.13 -6.08 -14.54
CA VAL A 294 -20.89 -4.83 -14.43
C VAL A 294 -20.13 -3.75 -13.63
N ILE A 295 -19.49 -4.13 -12.51
CA ILE A 295 -18.65 -3.20 -11.74
C ILE A 295 -17.51 -2.66 -12.63
N ASN A 296 -16.84 -3.54 -13.37
CA ASN A 296 -15.78 -3.15 -14.28
C ASN A 296 -16.27 -2.25 -15.42
N GLU A 297 -17.41 -2.57 -16.02
CA GLU A 297 -17.98 -1.78 -17.12
C GLU A 297 -18.46 -0.40 -16.66
N VAL A 298 -19.28 -0.36 -15.60
CA VAL A 298 -19.96 0.86 -15.17
C VAL A 298 -19.05 1.81 -14.42
N VAL A 299 -18.24 1.30 -13.48
CA VAL A 299 -17.35 2.12 -12.65
C VAL A 299 -15.91 2.04 -13.13
N GLY A 300 -15.45 0.85 -13.46
CA GLY A 300 -14.06 0.60 -13.85
C GLY A 300 -13.70 1.08 -15.25
N GLN A 301 -14.67 1.37 -16.12
CA GLN A 301 -14.43 1.73 -17.53
C GLN A 301 -13.48 0.72 -18.22
N GLY A 302 -13.59 -0.57 -17.86
CA GLY A 302 -12.79 -1.67 -18.39
C GLY A 302 -11.40 -1.87 -17.76
N ILE A 303 -11.01 -1.03 -16.78
CA ILE A 303 -9.67 -1.13 -16.16
C ILE A 303 -9.65 -1.84 -14.80
N PHE A 304 -10.78 -2.38 -14.33
CA PHE A 304 -10.90 -3.15 -13.09
C PHE A 304 -11.07 -4.65 -13.36
N PRO A 305 -10.00 -5.42 -13.65
CA PRO A 305 -10.12 -6.83 -13.96
C PRO A 305 -10.80 -7.59 -12.82
N PRO A 306 -11.86 -8.40 -13.08
CA PRO A 306 -12.54 -9.18 -12.05
C PRO A 306 -11.60 -10.09 -11.26
N ALA A 307 -11.74 -10.13 -9.94
CA ALA A 307 -10.94 -10.95 -9.04
C ALA A 307 -11.80 -11.97 -8.29
N GLY A 308 -11.30 -13.22 -8.19
CA GLY A 308 -11.86 -14.30 -7.37
C GLY A 308 -10.87 -14.86 -6.35
N GLN A 309 -9.65 -14.32 -6.31
CA GLN A 309 -8.54 -14.77 -5.49
C GLN A 309 -7.56 -13.61 -5.19
N PRO A 310 -6.63 -13.75 -4.20
CA PRO A 310 -5.70 -12.67 -3.85
C PRO A 310 -4.59 -12.42 -4.87
N PHE A 311 -4.38 -13.32 -5.84
CA PHE A 311 -3.27 -13.29 -6.79
C PHE A 311 -3.74 -12.81 -8.15
N PRO A 312 -3.23 -11.67 -8.69
CA PRO A 312 -3.58 -11.20 -10.03
C PRO A 312 -3.05 -12.13 -11.12
N GLU A 313 -3.59 -12.02 -12.34
CA GLU A 313 -3.31 -12.93 -13.45
C GLU A 313 -1.80 -13.04 -13.79
N ALA A 314 -1.05 -11.97 -13.61
CA ALA A 314 0.41 -11.96 -13.83
C ALA A 314 1.20 -12.73 -12.75
N SER A 315 0.58 -13.09 -11.62
CA SER A 315 1.24 -13.84 -10.56
C SER A 315 1.40 -15.33 -10.92
N PRO A 316 2.56 -15.96 -10.69
CA PRO A 316 2.73 -17.41 -10.89
C PRO A 316 1.86 -18.24 -9.94
N TYR A 317 1.33 -17.63 -8.88
CA TYR A 317 0.44 -18.27 -7.91
C TYR A 317 -1.05 -18.14 -8.26
N ASN A 318 -1.39 -17.42 -9.35
CA ASN A 318 -2.76 -17.37 -9.86
C ASN A 318 -3.15 -18.75 -10.43
N ASP A 319 -4.39 -19.16 -10.15
CA ASP A 319 -4.97 -20.35 -10.76
C ASP A 319 -6.41 -20.06 -11.22
N LYS A 320 -6.71 -20.30 -12.49
CA LYS A 320 -8.01 -20.05 -13.11
C LYS A 320 -9.18 -20.76 -12.42
N LYS A 321 -8.92 -21.88 -11.69
CA LYS A 321 -9.95 -22.57 -10.90
C LYS A 321 -10.51 -21.72 -9.76
N PHE A 322 -9.78 -20.68 -9.31
CA PHE A 322 -10.22 -19.72 -8.30
C PHE A 322 -10.74 -18.41 -8.89
N ALA A 323 -11.01 -18.36 -10.19
CA ALA A 323 -11.66 -17.20 -10.80
C ALA A 323 -13.01 -16.90 -10.11
N ALA A 324 -13.45 -15.66 -10.21
CA ALA A 324 -14.74 -15.23 -9.66
C ALA A 324 -15.89 -16.01 -10.29
N ASN A 325 -16.87 -16.40 -9.47
CA ASN A 325 -18.11 -16.98 -10.00
C ASN A 325 -18.88 -15.91 -10.78
N LYS A 326 -19.57 -16.33 -11.83
CA LYS A 326 -20.53 -15.48 -12.51
C LYS A 326 -21.75 -15.25 -11.61
N ARG A 327 -22.35 -14.08 -11.71
CA ARG A 327 -23.58 -13.73 -10.97
C ARG A 327 -24.67 -14.75 -11.22
N ASN A 328 -25.33 -15.22 -10.15
CA ASN A 328 -26.44 -16.17 -10.21
C ASN A 328 -27.41 -15.93 -9.04
N VAL A 329 -28.40 -15.08 -9.31
CA VAL A 329 -29.41 -14.66 -8.31
C VAL A 329 -30.25 -15.83 -7.80
N GLU A 330 -30.62 -16.74 -8.67
CA GLU A 330 -31.47 -17.88 -8.28
C GLU A 330 -30.70 -18.85 -7.36
N LYS A 331 -29.42 -19.12 -7.66
CA LYS A 331 -28.58 -19.93 -6.77
C LYS A 331 -28.32 -19.21 -5.45
N ALA A 332 -28.15 -17.90 -5.45
CA ALA A 332 -28.01 -17.11 -4.23
C ALA A 332 -29.24 -17.22 -3.33
N LYS A 333 -30.44 -17.06 -3.88
CA LYS A 333 -31.72 -17.26 -3.15
C LYS A 333 -31.85 -18.67 -2.59
N GLN A 334 -31.47 -19.68 -3.38
CA GLN A 334 -31.49 -21.09 -2.94
C GLN A 334 -30.58 -21.26 -1.71
N LEU A 335 -29.34 -20.74 -1.73
CA LEU A 335 -28.42 -20.83 -0.60
C LEU A 335 -28.93 -20.13 0.66
N LEU A 336 -29.59 -18.97 0.52
CA LEU A 336 -30.22 -18.29 1.65
C LEU A 336 -31.34 -19.17 2.26
N LYS A 337 -32.20 -19.76 1.42
CA LYS A 337 -33.25 -20.69 1.88
C LYS A 337 -32.65 -21.92 2.58
N GLU A 338 -31.58 -22.51 2.04
CA GLU A 338 -30.85 -23.62 2.66
C GLU A 338 -30.23 -23.23 4.02
N ALA A 339 -29.84 -21.95 4.17
CA ALA A 339 -29.37 -21.38 5.42
C ALA A 339 -30.49 -21.03 6.41
N GLY A 340 -31.76 -21.17 6.02
CA GLY A 340 -32.93 -20.86 6.85
C GLY A 340 -33.23 -19.37 6.98
N VAL A 341 -32.79 -18.56 6.03
CA VAL A 341 -33.00 -17.09 6.00
C VAL A 341 -33.59 -16.66 4.64
N ASP A 342 -34.61 -15.79 4.67
CA ASP A 342 -35.21 -15.24 3.43
C ASP A 342 -34.59 -13.89 3.05
N ARG A 343 -34.24 -13.09 4.03
CA ARG A 343 -33.57 -11.79 3.87
C ARG A 343 -32.46 -11.59 4.88
N VAL A 344 -31.34 -11.02 4.43
CA VAL A 344 -30.17 -10.74 5.25
C VAL A 344 -29.90 -9.24 5.27
N LYS A 345 -29.97 -8.63 6.46
CA LYS A 345 -29.65 -7.22 6.66
C LYS A 345 -28.24 -7.08 7.17
N PHE A 346 -27.47 -6.19 6.57
CA PHE A 346 -26.13 -5.84 7.08
C PHE A 346 -25.71 -4.44 6.65
N GLU A 347 -24.73 -3.90 7.37
CA GLU A 347 -24.08 -2.65 7.06
C GLU A 347 -22.81 -2.90 6.25
N LEU A 348 -22.68 -2.22 5.10
CA LEU A 348 -21.46 -2.17 4.29
C LEU A 348 -20.73 -0.85 4.58
N THR A 349 -19.57 -0.94 5.23
CA THR A 349 -18.70 0.20 5.50
C THR A 349 -17.67 0.33 4.38
N PHE A 350 -17.40 1.55 3.93
CA PHE A 350 -16.44 1.83 2.85
C PHE A 350 -15.85 3.24 2.98
N GLY A 351 -14.67 3.46 2.37
CA GLY A 351 -14.02 4.77 2.34
C GLY A 351 -14.76 5.81 1.49
N THR A 352 -14.66 7.08 1.84
CA THR A 352 -15.45 8.20 1.25
C THR A 352 -15.07 8.60 -0.17
N SER A 353 -14.28 7.82 -0.93
CA SER A 353 -13.99 8.15 -2.33
C SER A 353 -15.21 7.94 -3.24
N THR A 354 -15.34 8.77 -4.28
CA THR A 354 -16.41 8.66 -5.27
C THR A 354 -16.48 7.27 -5.90
N THR A 355 -15.34 6.68 -6.23
CA THR A 355 -15.27 5.33 -6.83
C THR A 355 -15.80 4.26 -5.88
N THR A 356 -15.43 4.28 -4.60
CA THR A 356 -15.91 3.29 -3.62
C THR A 356 -17.40 3.48 -3.33
N GLN A 357 -17.90 4.70 -3.33
CA GLN A 357 -19.32 5.01 -3.22
C GLN A 357 -20.11 4.35 -4.36
N GLN A 358 -19.73 4.61 -5.61
CA GLN A 358 -20.40 4.05 -6.78
C GLN A 358 -20.39 2.52 -6.79
N ILE A 359 -19.26 1.89 -6.46
CA ILE A 359 -19.16 0.43 -6.36
C ILE A 359 -20.11 -0.10 -5.28
N SER A 360 -20.16 0.54 -4.11
CA SER A 360 -21.01 0.12 -2.99
C SER A 360 -22.51 0.23 -3.33
N GLU A 361 -22.92 1.28 -4.03
CA GLU A 361 -24.29 1.46 -4.53
C GLU A 361 -24.68 0.39 -5.55
N ILE A 362 -23.78 0.04 -6.47
CA ILE A 362 -24.01 -1.04 -7.44
C ILE A 362 -24.13 -2.39 -6.72
N ILE A 363 -23.25 -2.69 -5.76
CA ILE A 363 -23.35 -3.93 -4.96
C ILE A 363 -24.66 -3.97 -4.18
N GLN A 364 -25.09 -2.87 -3.57
CA GLN A 364 -26.36 -2.76 -2.86
C GLN A 364 -27.54 -3.12 -3.79
N ALA A 365 -27.58 -2.51 -4.98
CA ALA A 365 -28.65 -2.75 -5.95
C ALA A 365 -28.68 -4.21 -6.42
N MET A 366 -27.52 -4.79 -6.80
CA MET A 366 -27.44 -6.19 -7.25
C MET A 366 -27.82 -7.18 -6.14
N ALA A 367 -27.35 -6.96 -4.93
CA ALA A 367 -27.57 -7.86 -3.81
C ALA A 367 -29.02 -7.83 -3.32
N ALA A 368 -29.74 -6.71 -3.51
CA ALA A 368 -31.17 -6.58 -3.16
C ALA A 368 -32.04 -7.59 -3.92
N GLU A 369 -31.71 -7.88 -5.19
CA GLU A 369 -32.42 -8.87 -6.00
C GLU A 369 -32.23 -10.30 -5.46
N ALA A 370 -31.14 -10.59 -4.78
CA ALA A 370 -30.82 -11.89 -4.19
C ALA A 370 -31.34 -12.06 -2.75
N GLY A 371 -31.93 -11.02 -2.13
CA GLY A 371 -32.47 -11.08 -0.78
C GLY A 371 -31.61 -10.40 0.29
N PHE A 372 -30.67 -9.52 -0.10
CA PHE A 372 -29.87 -8.75 0.84
C PHE A 372 -30.38 -7.31 0.97
N ASP A 373 -30.49 -6.83 2.21
CA ASP A 373 -30.77 -5.44 2.57
C ASP A 373 -29.50 -4.80 3.08
N ILE A 374 -28.79 -4.06 2.23
CA ILE A 374 -27.52 -3.42 2.58
C ILE A 374 -27.75 -1.98 2.98
N SER A 375 -27.33 -1.57 4.17
CA SER A 375 -27.19 -0.17 4.55
C SER A 375 -25.76 0.30 4.26
N LEU A 376 -25.63 1.43 3.56
CA LEU A 376 -24.34 1.98 3.17
C LEU A 376 -23.82 2.95 4.23
N ARG A 377 -22.57 2.74 4.69
CA ARG A 377 -21.91 3.60 5.68
C ARG A 377 -20.56 4.12 5.14
N PRO A 378 -20.58 5.29 4.46
CA PRO A 378 -19.33 5.97 4.10
C PRO A 378 -18.60 6.44 5.35
N THR A 379 -17.31 6.16 5.45
CA THR A 379 -16.50 6.48 6.63
C THR A 379 -15.13 6.98 6.16
N GLU A 380 -14.58 7.98 6.84
CA GLU A 380 -13.21 8.42 6.60
C GLU A 380 -12.25 7.23 6.75
N PHE A 381 -11.26 7.11 5.86
CA PHE A 381 -10.52 5.86 5.69
C PHE A 381 -9.73 5.43 6.94
N ALA A 382 -9.06 6.36 7.63
CA ALA A 382 -8.31 6.00 8.83
C ALA A 382 -9.24 5.62 10.00
N ALA A 383 -10.39 6.29 10.12
CA ALA A 383 -11.43 5.95 11.10
C ALA A 383 -12.02 4.56 10.79
N MET A 384 -12.32 4.26 9.53
CA MET A 384 -12.80 2.96 9.07
C MET A 384 -11.83 1.83 9.46
N GLN A 385 -10.53 2.04 9.28
CA GLN A 385 -9.49 1.08 9.67
C GLN A 385 -9.47 0.84 11.18
N LYS A 386 -9.58 1.90 11.98
CA LYS A 386 -9.60 1.79 13.44
C LYS A 386 -10.86 1.05 13.93
N GLU A 387 -12.02 1.34 13.34
CA GLU A 387 -13.27 0.65 13.65
C GLU A 387 -13.20 -0.83 13.25
N ALA A 388 -12.59 -1.15 12.10
CA ALA A 388 -12.43 -2.54 11.65
C ALA A 388 -11.56 -3.34 12.63
N GLN A 389 -10.45 -2.78 13.10
CA GLN A 389 -9.60 -3.42 14.13
C GLN A 389 -10.36 -3.67 15.44
N ALA A 390 -11.23 -2.75 15.82
CA ALA A 390 -12.09 -2.88 17.01
C ALA A 390 -13.29 -3.82 16.82
N GLY A 391 -13.51 -4.36 15.60
CA GLY A 391 -14.64 -5.23 15.26
C GLY A 391 -15.96 -4.47 15.02
N ASN A 392 -15.92 -3.17 14.84
CA ASN A 392 -17.09 -2.30 14.70
C ASN A 392 -17.62 -2.25 13.26
N PHE A 393 -17.75 -3.42 12.61
CA PHE A 393 -18.24 -3.55 11.24
C PHE A 393 -18.89 -4.92 11.04
N GLN A 394 -19.76 -5.06 10.03
CA GLN A 394 -20.28 -6.33 9.55
C GLN A 394 -19.58 -6.74 8.24
N VAL A 395 -19.57 -5.84 7.27
CA VAL A 395 -18.82 -5.98 6.01
C VAL A 395 -18.06 -4.70 5.74
N ASN A 396 -16.79 -4.84 5.37
CA ASN A 396 -15.90 -3.73 5.09
C ASN A 396 -15.42 -3.81 3.64
N ALA A 397 -15.78 -2.83 2.81
CA ALA A 397 -15.26 -2.72 1.45
C ALA A 397 -13.85 -2.12 1.50
N ILE A 398 -12.87 -2.99 1.41
CA ILE A 398 -11.47 -2.63 1.55
C ILE A 398 -10.60 -3.47 0.63
N GLY A 399 -9.50 -2.90 0.16
CA GLY A 399 -8.53 -3.57 -0.66
C GLY A 399 -7.18 -3.74 -0.01
N TRP A 400 -6.32 -4.39 -0.75
CA TRP A 400 -4.92 -4.57 -0.47
C TRP A 400 -4.06 -4.11 -1.65
N SER A 401 -3.03 -3.34 -1.38
CA SER A 401 -2.15 -2.80 -2.42
C SER A 401 -1.17 -3.83 -3.00
N GLY A 402 -1.09 -4.99 -2.38
CA GLY A 402 -0.22 -6.08 -2.81
C GLY A 402 1.20 -6.04 -2.24
N ARG A 403 1.84 -7.21 -2.27
CA ARG A 403 3.24 -7.43 -1.98
C ARG A 403 3.84 -8.32 -3.06
N VAL A 404 5.16 -8.23 -3.21
CA VAL A 404 5.91 -9.03 -4.19
C VAL A 404 5.78 -10.52 -3.90
N ASP A 405 6.00 -10.93 -2.66
CA ASP A 405 5.78 -12.31 -2.24
C ASP A 405 4.28 -12.59 -2.02
N PRO A 406 3.75 -13.72 -2.52
CA PRO A 406 2.33 -14.08 -2.40
C PRO A 406 1.85 -14.16 -0.95
N ASP A 407 2.71 -14.52 -0.02
CA ASP A 407 2.38 -14.57 1.41
C ASP A 407 1.79 -13.27 1.91
N GLY A 408 2.39 -12.14 1.54
CA GLY A 408 1.92 -10.81 1.91
C GLY A 408 0.55 -10.43 1.36
N ASN A 409 0.00 -11.24 0.44
CA ASN A 409 -1.31 -11.01 -0.18
C ASN A 409 -2.43 -11.89 0.40
N ILE A 410 -2.08 -12.89 1.20
CA ILE A 410 -3.05 -13.84 1.76
C ILE A 410 -2.89 -14.05 3.27
N HIS A 411 -1.70 -14.43 3.75
CA HIS A 411 -1.44 -14.83 5.13
C HIS A 411 -1.89 -13.80 6.19
N PRO A 412 -1.56 -12.49 6.09
CA PRO A 412 -1.93 -11.50 7.09
C PRO A 412 -3.44 -11.31 7.28
N PHE A 413 -4.23 -11.72 6.29
CA PHE A 413 -5.68 -11.45 6.21
C PHE A 413 -6.55 -12.62 6.68
N VAL A 414 -6.05 -13.87 6.56
CA VAL A 414 -6.88 -15.08 6.74
C VAL A 414 -6.30 -16.06 7.74
N THR A 415 -5.11 -15.83 8.30
CA THR A 415 -4.60 -16.64 9.39
C THR A 415 -5.13 -16.16 10.74
N CYS A 416 -5.31 -17.08 11.70
CA CYS A 416 -5.88 -16.78 13.02
C CYS A 416 -5.17 -15.65 13.76
N LYS A 417 -3.86 -15.53 13.57
CA LYS A 417 -3.01 -14.48 14.17
C LYS A 417 -2.56 -13.42 13.16
N GLY A 418 -3.19 -13.35 11.99
CA GLY A 418 -2.86 -12.40 10.95
C GLY A 418 -3.06 -10.96 11.40
N GLY A 419 -2.04 -10.11 11.21
CA GLY A 419 -2.06 -8.72 11.70
C GLY A 419 -3.08 -7.81 10.98
N LEU A 420 -3.62 -8.27 9.86
CA LEU A 420 -4.63 -7.56 9.07
C LEU A 420 -5.94 -8.35 8.96
N ASN A 421 -6.10 -9.39 9.77
CA ASN A 421 -7.32 -10.18 9.85
C ASN A 421 -8.35 -9.51 10.76
N ASP A 422 -8.96 -8.44 10.26
CA ASP A 422 -9.94 -7.67 11.02
C ASP A 422 -11.24 -8.46 11.28
N GLY A 423 -11.62 -9.36 10.37
CA GLY A 423 -12.77 -10.23 10.54
C GLY A 423 -12.59 -11.35 11.55
N LYS A 424 -11.36 -11.57 12.05
CA LYS A 424 -10.98 -12.67 12.96
C LYS A 424 -11.38 -14.05 12.47
N TYR A 425 -11.33 -14.23 11.13
CA TYR A 425 -11.44 -15.55 10.53
C TYR A 425 -10.33 -16.46 11.06
N CYS A 426 -10.66 -17.72 11.35
CA CYS A 426 -9.69 -18.67 11.88
C CYS A 426 -10.04 -20.09 11.43
N ASN A 427 -9.15 -20.70 10.66
CA ASN A 427 -9.21 -22.08 10.23
C ASN A 427 -7.83 -22.72 10.38
N ALA A 428 -7.73 -23.77 11.22
CA ALA A 428 -6.45 -24.39 11.56
C ALA A 428 -5.73 -24.99 10.34
N GLU A 429 -6.45 -25.50 9.36
CA GLU A 429 -5.83 -26.06 8.15
C GLU A 429 -5.31 -24.97 7.22
N VAL A 430 -6.03 -23.85 7.08
CA VAL A 430 -5.54 -22.66 6.37
C VAL A 430 -4.27 -22.13 7.04
N ASP A 431 -4.26 -22.03 8.37
CA ASP A 431 -3.06 -21.64 9.13
C ASP A 431 -1.88 -22.57 8.86
N ARG A 432 -2.11 -23.89 8.93
CA ARG A 432 -1.06 -24.89 8.68
C ARG A 432 -0.48 -24.74 7.29
N LEU A 433 -1.33 -24.68 6.26
CA LEU A 433 -0.93 -24.60 4.85
C LEU A 433 -0.14 -23.31 4.56
N LEU A 434 -0.63 -22.16 5.04
CA LEU A 434 0.02 -20.88 4.80
C LEU A 434 1.32 -20.74 5.60
N ASN A 435 1.39 -21.25 6.84
CA ASN A 435 2.63 -21.27 7.59
C ASN A 435 3.67 -22.23 6.99
N GLU A 436 3.24 -23.36 6.42
CA GLU A 436 4.15 -24.27 5.70
C GLU A 436 4.69 -23.60 4.42
N ALA A 437 3.85 -22.86 3.66
CA ALA A 437 4.28 -22.14 2.47
C ALA A 437 5.39 -21.11 2.74
N ARG A 438 5.48 -20.56 3.94
CA ARG A 438 6.53 -19.61 4.37
C ARG A 438 7.92 -20.23 4.47
N ILE A 439 8.00 -21.51 4.80
CA ILE A 439 9.29 -22.19 5.06
C ILE A 439 9.79 -23.00 3.87
N VAL A 440 9.05 -23.03 2.76
CA VAL A 440 9.37 -23.76 1.55
C VAL A 440 9.88 -22.81 0.47
N ASN A 441 11.08 -23.05 -0.07
CA ASN A 441 11.66 -22.27 -1.18
C ASN A 441 11.29 -22.83 -2.55
N ASP A 442 10.84 -24.09 -2.63
CA ASP A 442 10.37 -24.68 -3.90
C ASP A 442 9.06 -24.03 -4.34
N GLU A 443 9.07 -23.36 -5.48
CA GLU A 443 7.94 -22.58 -5.97
C GLU A 443 6.72 -23.46 -6.29
N ALA A 444 6.94 -24.65 -6.85
CA ALA A 444 5.84 -25.55 -7.19
C ALA A 444 5.16 -26.09 -5.94
N LYS A 445 5.94 -26.46 -4.91
CA LYS A 445 5.40 -26.88 -3.62
C LYS A 445 4.70 -25.72 -2.91
N ARG A 446 5.26 -24.50 -2.92
CA ARG A 446 4.57 -23.31 -2.38
C ARG A 446 3.23 -23.09 -3.07
N LYS A 447 3.19 -23.20 -4.41
CA LYS A 447 1.95 -23.07 -5.18
C LYS A 447 0.90 -24.09 -4.73
N GLN A 448 1.28 -25.35 -4.57
CA GLN A 448 0.35 -26.40 -4.07
C GLN A 448 -0.24 -26.05 -2.70
N LEU A 449 0.56 -25.52 -1.78
CA LEU A 449 0.11 -25.11 -0.46
C LEU A 449 -0.86 -23.93 -0.52
N TYR A 450 -0.55 -22.90 -1.33
CA TYR A 450 -1.47 -21.78 -1.56
C TYR A 450 -2.77 -22.23 -2.23
N ASP A 451 -2.71 -23.13 -3.20
CA ASP A 451 -3.89 -23.65 -3.89
C ASP A 451 -4.80 -24.46 -2.96
N ALA A 452 -4.20 -25.26 -2.04
CA ALA A 452 -4.95 -25.97 -1.01
C ALA A 452 -5.64 -25.00 -0.05
N ALA A 453 -4.94 -23.98 0.43
CA ALA A 453 -5.52 -22.94 1.29
C ALA A 453 -6.64 -22.18 0.57
N GLN A 454 -6.43 -21.77 -0.69
CA GLN A 454 -7.45 -21.08 -1.49
C GLN A 454 -8.70 -21.93 -1.73
N THR A 455 -8.57 -23.27 -1.80
CA THR A 455 -9.73 -24.17 -1.93
C THR A 455 -10.67 -24.04 -0.72
N ILE A 456 -10.11 -23.98 0.48
CA ILE A 456 -10.89 -23.77 1.71
C ILE A 456 -11.46 -22.35 1.75
N LEU A 457 -10.63 -21.35 1.43
CA LEU A 457 -11.04 -19.95 1.46
C LEU A 457 -12.13 -19.61 0.41
N LYS A 458 -12.14 -20.28 -0.74
CA LYS A 458 -13.17 -20.14 -1.77
C LYS A 458 -14.51 -20.71 -1.31
N ASP A 459 -14.51 -21.72 -0.45
CA ASP A 459 -15.71 -22.29 0.15
C ASP A 459 -16.22 -21.45 1.34
N GLU A 460 -15.31 -20.95 2.20
CA GLU A 460 -15.66 -20.25 3.43
C GLU A 460 -15.87 -18.73 3.26
N LEU A 461 -15.24 -18.12 2.26
CA LEU A 461 -15.37 -16.72 1.85
C LEU A 461 -15.25 -15.69 2.99
N PRO A 462 -14.17 -15.66 3.78
CA PRO A 462 -13.94 -14.58 4.73
C PRO A 462 -13.70 -13.25 4.02
N ILE A 463 -13.23 -13.30 2.76
CA ILE A 463 -13.05 -12.17 1.85
C ILE A 463 -13.70 -12.52 0.51
N ILE A 464 -14.59 -11.65 0.03
CA ILE A 464 -15.13 -11.69 -1.32
C ILE A 464 -14.33 -10.75 -2.19
N TYR A 465 -13.46 -11.28 -3.06
CA TYR A 465 -12.66 -10.49 -3.99
C TYR A 465 -13.54 -9.88 -5.08
N LEU A 466 -13.32 -8.61 -5.43
CA LEU A 466 -14.10 -7.88 -6.42
C LEU A 466 -13.32 -7.68 -7.71
N TYR A 467 -12.15 -7.02 -7.62
CA TYR A 467 -11.30 -6.77 -8.79
C TYR A 467 -9.84 -6.60 -8.37
N TYR A 468 -8.91 -6.80 -9.32
CA TYR A 468 -7.51 -6.49 -9.12
C TYR A 468 -7.28 -5.01 -9.25
N GLN A 469 -6.51 -4.45 -8.30
CA GLN A 469 -6.29 -3.01 -8.20
C GLN A 469 -5.32 -2.53 -9.27
N PRO A 470 -5.74 -1.71 -10.25
CA PRO A 470 -4.80 -0.97 -11.08
C PRO A 470 -4.29 0.26 -10.34
N TRP A 471 -3.15 0.80 -10.78
CA TRP A 471 -2.64 2.09 -10.35
C TRP A 471 -2.70 3.09 -11.51
N PRO A 472 -3.84 3.77 -11.72
CA PRO A 472 -3.97 4.82 -12.72
C PRO A 472 -3.44 6.13 -12.16
N PHE A 473 -2.25 6.53 -12.60
CA PHE A 473 -1.68 7.85 -12.33
C PHE A 473 -2.02 8.83 -13.45
N ALA A 474 -2.08 10.10 -13.11
CA ALA A 474 -2.08 11.19 -14.09
C ALA A 474 -1.10 12.28 -13.63
N HIS A 475 -0.39 12.86 -14.58
CA HIS A 475 0.56 13.92 -14.28
C HIS A 475 0.65 14.96 -15.41
N THR A 476 1.20 16.14 -15.09
CA THR A 476 1.53 17.14 -16.10
C THR A 476 2.61 16.59 -17.05
N LYS A 477 2.54 16.92 -18.34
CA LYS A 477 3.62 16.56 -19.31
C LYS A 477 4.96 17.18 -18.96
N LYS A 478 4.99 18.22 -18.13
CA LYS A 478 6.24 18.79 -17.61
C LYS A 478 6.97 17.85 -16.65
N LEU A 479 6.27 16.86 -16.05
CA LEU A 479 6.89 15.87 -15.18
C LEU A 479 7.56 14.79 -16.02
N GLU A 480 8.88 14.84 -16.11
CA GLU A 480 9.70 13.89 -16.85
C GLU A 480 10.29 12.82 -15.93
N GLY A 481 10.52 11.63 -16.49
CA GLY A 481 11.18 10.51 -15.79
C GLY A 481 10.29 9.74 -14.80
N PHE A 482 9.04 10.14 -14.58
CA PHE A 482 8.12 9.39 -13.73
C PHE A 482 7.77 8.04 -14.37
N LYS A 483 7.96 6.96 -13.59
CA LYS A 483 7.60 5.59 -13.98
C LYS A 483 6.72 5.00 -12.88
N PRO A 484 5.47 4.58 -13.18
CA PRO A 484 4.64 3.89 -12.22
C PRO A 484 5.18 2.49 -11.93
N TYR A 485 5.04 2.04 -10.70
CA TYR A 485 5.43 0.71 -10.22
C TYR A 485 4.20 -0.12 -9.89
N PRO A 486 4.23 -1.45 -10.08
CA PRO A 486 3.09 -2.33 -9.78
C PRO A 486 2.68 -2.35 -8.30
N ASP A 487 3.55 -1.95 -7.38
CA ASP A 487 3.22 -1.77 -5.97
C ASP A 487 2.47 -0.44 -5.68
N GLY A 488 2.32 0.42 -6.70
CA GLY A 488 1.64 1.71 -6.62
C GLY A 488 2.45 2.81 -5.91
N MET A 489 3.71 2.55 -5.57
CA MET A 489 4.56 3.55 -4.90
C MET A 489 5.08 4.60 -5.88
N ILE A 490 5.16 5.83 -5.40
CA ILE A 490 5.71 6.97 -6.14
C ILE A 490 7.20 7.09 -5.81
N ARG A 491 8.06 6.68 -6.76
CA ARG A 491 9.51 6.81 -6.65
C ARG A 491 10.00 8.00 -7.47
N LEU A 492 10.73 8.89 -6.83
CA LEU A 492 11.12 10.20 -7.39
C LEU A 492 12.57 10.26 -7.90
N LYS A 493 13.30 9.16 -7.84
CA LYS A 493 14.67 9.09 -8.38
C LYS A 493 14.67 9.36 -9.89
N GLY A 494 15.40 10.38 -10.32
CA GLY A 494 15.50 10.80 -11.72
C GLY A 494 14.30 11.58 -12.25
N VAL A 495 13.26 11.82 -11.44
CA VAL A 495 12.09 12.60 -11.80
C VAL A 495 12.40 14.10 -11.71
N LYS A 496 11.94 14.89 -12.67
CA LYS A 496 12.15 16.34 -12.72
C LYS A 496 10.97 17.06 -13.39
N LEU A 497 10.81 18.34 -13.15
CA LEU A 497 9.90 19.20 -13.94
C LEU A 497 10.71 19.89 -15.05
N ALA A 498 10.23 19.77 -16.29
CA ALA A 498 10.75 20.57 -17.40
C ALA A 498 10.45 22.06 -17.17
N SER A 499 11.36 22.91 -17.63
CA SER A 499 11.30 24.38 -17.52
C SER A 499 10.08 24.97 -18.21
#